data_3b817598a18effc112ae659588240683
#
_entry.id   3b817598a18effc112ae659588240683
#
_cell.length_a   1.000
_cell.length_b   1.000
_cell.length_c   1.000
_cell.angle_alpha   90.00
_cell.angle_beta   90.00
_cell.angle_gamma   90.00
#
_symmetry.space_group_name_H-M   'P 1'
#
loop_
_entity.id
_entity.type
_entity.pdbx_description
1 polymer ?
#
loop_
_entity_poly.entity_id
_entity_poly.type
_entity_poly.pdbx_seq_one_letter_code
_entity_poly.pdbx_strand_id
1 'polypeptide(L)'
;MTDLNKMTDWSKLKEMVAGSELGSKSRTVDEKLLLEHLQSRVKGQDHIVTDVARLIRLSWEKQERTRPICSLLLLGPTGTGKTELAKAMAEYLFGSEKDMLRFDCSELSSPDMAKSRLTGSSAGFKDSESGGQLTRPMMANPRRLVLFDEVEKAHPLVFDLLLQLLGDGRLTEQSTGRTADFTQSIVVLTSNAIADQVAKAVEGMDDYREILNAVKTLLSESGTFRPEIMGRIDKVYLFKPLEGMIVAEIALLKISRLAREYGMTVDFVAPELLLQALEANLKVSRFGIRELERILFDFFAEQLVAMREKKVTHVSFRRGDDGKIVCEPSPGALGR
;
A
#
# COMPACT_ATOMS: atom_id res chain seq x y z
N MET A 1 36.40 -4.85 33.93
CA MET A 1 35.50 -4.10 33.08
C MET A 1 36.31 -3.16 32.21
N THR A 2 36.32 -3.39 30.92
CA THR A 2 37.09 -2.58 29.96
C THR A 2 36.38 -1.23 29.84
N ASP A 3 37.11 -0.15 30.14
CA ASP A 3 36.57 1.22 30.08
C ASP A 3 36.42 1.65 28.62
N LEU A 4 35.22 1.46 28.07
CA LEU A 4 34.87 1.76 26.68
C LEU A 4 35.14 3.24 26.28
N ASN A 5 35.18 4.14 27.27
CA ASN A 5 35.47 5.56 27.02
C ASN A 5 36.94 5.82 26.66
N LYS A 6 37.84 4.84 26.92
CA LYS A 6 39.26 4.94 26.53
C LYS A 6 39.57 4.28 25.21
N MET A 7 38.59 3.57 24.61
CA MET A 7 38.82 2.82 23.35
C MET A 7 38.52 3.66 22.11
N THR A 8 37.72 4.73 22.21
CA THR A 8 37.41 5.64 21.12
C THR A 8 36.98 7.03 21.62
N ASP A 9 37.17 8.03 20.79
CA ASP A 9 36.60 9.38 21.01
C ASP A 9 35.13 9.40 20.66
N TRP A 10 34.27 9.25 21.66
CA TRP A 10 32.83 9.23 21.52
C TRP A 10 32.26 10.54 21.03
N SER A 11 32.91 11.68 21.33
CA SER A 11 32.48 13.00 20.83
C SER A 11 32.68 13.10 19.33
N LYS A 12 33.87 12.70 18.87
CA LYS A 12 34.20 12.66 17.44
C LYS A 12 33.40 11.60 16.69
N LEU A 13 33.14 10.43 17.31
CA LEU A 13 32.28 9.39 16.73
C LEU A 13 30.83 9.88 16.58
N LYS A 14 30.29 10.59 17.58
CA LYS A 14 28.96 11.20 17.52
C LYS A 14 28.87 12.24 16.39
N GLU A 15 29.88 13.10 16.21
CA GLU A 15 29.93 14.04 15.09
C GLU A 15 30.01 13.35 13.74
N MET A 16 30.83 12.30 13.63
CA MET A 16 30.94 11.51 12.40
C MET A 16 29.65 10.76 12.08
N VAL A 17 28.99 10.16 13.08
CA VAL A 17 27.68 9.49 12.93
C VAL A 17 26.59 10.50 12.62
N ALA A 18 26.58 11.68 13.24
CA ALA A 18 25.63 12.75 12.91
C ALA A 18 25.83 13.33 11.49
N GLY A 19 27.05 13.26 10.97
CA GLY A 19 27.40 13.68 9.60
C GLY A 19 27.31 12.57 8.53
N SER A 20 27.12 11.33 8.95
CA SER A 20 27.00 10.16 8.06
C SER A 20 25.54 9.75 7.87
N GLU A 21 25.28 8.91 6.86
CA GLU A 21 23.95 8.31 6.64
C GLU A 21 23.44 7.45 7.83
N LEU A 22 24.33 7.12 8.77
CA LEU A 22 24.03 6.41 10.04
C LEU A 22 23.44 7.32 11.12
N GLY A 23 23.72 8.63 11.06
CA GLY A 23 23.06 9.61 11.92
C GLY A 23 21.65 9.87 11.41
N SER A 24 20.65 9.76 12.27
CA SER A 24 19.24 10.05 11.93
C SER A 24 19.05 11.53 11.55
N LYS A 25 19.57 11.95 10.40
CA LYS A 25 18.99 13.09 9.70
C LYS A 25 17.57 12.65 9.33
N SER A 26 16.58 13.39 9.82
CA SER A 26 15.24 13.39 9.25
C SER A 26 15.41 13.42 7.73
N ARG A 27 15.20 12.25 7.09
CA ARG A 27 15.35 12.13 5.64
C ARG A 27 14.28 13.04 5.07
N THR A 28 14.66 14.16 4.48
CA THR A 28 13.73 15.04 3.75
C THR A 28 13.11 14.22 2.64
N VAL A 29 11.81 14.29 2.48
CA VAL A 29 11.10 13.58 1.41
C VAL A 29 11.15 14.46 0.16
N ASP A 30 11.83 13.98 -0.87
CA ASP A 30 11.80 14.60 -2.19
C ASP A 30 10.44 14.29 -2.85
N GLU A 31 9.62 15.33 -3.01
CA GLU A 31 8.28 15.22 -3.58
C GLU A 31 8.30 14.67 -5.01
N LYS A 32 9.28 15.09 -5.83
CA LYS A 32 9.38 14.67 -7.22
C LYS A 32 9.74 13.20 -7.33
N LEU A 33 10.75 12.75 -6.59
CA LEU A 33 11.16 11.34 -6.59
C LEU A 33 10.07 10.45 -5.99
N LEU A 34 9.39 10.91 -4.94
CA LEU A 34 8.23 10.19 -4.40
C LEU A 34 7.13 10.08 -5.45
N LEU A 35 6.78 11.17 -6.13
CA LEU A 35 5.76 11.18 -7.18
C LEU A 35 6.11 10.21 -8.32
N GLU A 36 7.33 10.26 -8.83
CA GLU A 36 7.81 9.35 -9.88
C GLU A 36 7.71 7.88 -9.45
N HIS A 37 8.10 7.58 -8.20
CA HIS A 37 7.99 6.23 -7.65
C HIS A 37 6.53 5.77 -7.57
N LEU A 38 5.63 6.61 -7.02
CA LEU A 38 4.22 6.28 -6.91
C LEU A 38 3.57 6.10 -8.29
N GLN A 39 3.86 6.96 -9.27
CA GLN A 39 3.34 6.87 -10.64
C GLN A 39 3.86 5.64 -11.38
N SER A 40 5.05 5.15 -11.06
CA SER A 40 5.58 3.93 -11.65
C SER A 40 4.73 2.71 -11.30
N ARG A 41 4.10 2.71 -10.13
CA ARG A 41 3.34 1.57 -9.57
C ARG A 41 1.81 1.73 -9.63
N VAL A 42 1.30 2.94 -9.48
CA VAL A 42 -0.14 3.25 -9.45
C VAL A 42 -0.52 3.97 -10.72
N LYS A 43 -1.36 3.35 -11.54
CA LYS A 43 -1.80 3.88 -12.84
C LYS A 43 -3.23 4.38 -12.79
N GLY A 44 -3.54 5.41 -13.58
CA GLY A 44 -4.89 5.95 -13.74
C GLY A 44 -5.45 6.71 -12.54
N GLN A 45 -4.59 7.07 -11.56
CA GLN A 45 -4.97 7.83 -10.38
C GLN A 45 -4.04 9.04 -10.17
N ASP A 46 -3.58 9.67 -11.26
CA ASP A 46 -2.49 10.66 -11.24
C ASP A 46 -2.76 11.84 -10.31
N HIS A 47 -4.01 12.33 -10.25
CA HIS A 47 -4.40 13.41 -9.35
C HIS A 47 -4.25 13.01 -7.86
N ILE A 48 -4.60 11.76 -7.51
CA ILE A 48 -4.46 11.23 -6.15
C ILE A 48 -2.97 11.11 -5.80
N VAL A 49 -2.20 10.50 -6.68
CA VAL A 49 -0.77 10.24 -6.48
C VAL A 49 0.00 11.55 -6.30
N THR A 50 -0.34 12.58 -7.08
CA THR A 50 0.25 13.92 -6.98
C THR A 50 -0.07 14.60 -5.64
N ASP A 51 -1.35 14.59 -5.23
CA ASP A 51 -1.74 15.20 -3.94
C ASP A 51 -1.18 14.44 -2.74
N VAL A 52 -1.10 13.11 -2.82
CA VAL A 52 -0.47 12.26 -1.78
C VAL A 52 1.02 12.59 -1.64
N ALA A 53 1.77 12.68 -2.74
CA ALA A 53 3.19 13.02 -2.69
C ALA A 53 3.43 14.38 -2.01
N ARG A 54 2.64 15.38 -2.41
CA ARG A 54 2.66 16.72 -1.80
C ARG A 54 2.27 16.70 -0.32
N LEU A 55 1.20 16.01 0.05
CA LEU A 55 0.74 15.91 1.44
C LEU A 55 1.80 15.27 2.33
N ILE A 56 2.39 14.15 1.86
CA ILE A 56 3.44 13.45 2.61
C ILE A 56 4.63 14.39 2.83
N ARG A 57 5.13 15.06 1.79
CA ARG A 57 6.23 16.01 1.94
C ARG A 57 5.93 17.07 3.00
N LEU A 58 4.77 17.74 2.92
CA LEU A 58 4.37 18.78 3.86
C LEU A 58 4.21 18.27 5.29
N SER A 59 3.69 17.06 5.47
CA SER A 59 3.49 16.46 6.78
C SER A 59 4.78 15.89 7.37
N TRP A 60 5.70 15.45 6.50
CA TRP A 60 7.00 14.89 6.91
C TRP A 60 7.92 15.93 7.55
N GLU A 61 7.85 17.17 7.10
CA GLU A 61 8.68 18.28 7.61
C GLU A 61 8.26 18.81 9.00
N LYS A 62 7.10 18.40 9.52
CA LYS A 62 6.66 18.80 10.87
C LYS A 62 7.62 18.21 11.91
N GLN A 63 8.19 19.07 12.75
CA GLN A 63 9.12 18.66 13.80
C GLN A 63 8.41 18.07 15.01
N GLU A 64 7.27 18.63 15.40
CA GLU A 64 6.47 18.15 16.51
C GLU A 64 5.16 17.54 16.00
N ARG A 65 4.85 16.35 16.48
CA ARG A 65 3.65 15.61 16.11
C ARG A 65 3.01 14.99 17.34
N THR A 66 1.72 15.19 17.46
CA THR A 66 0.87 14.51 18.45
C THR A 66 0.00 13.43 17.81
N ARG A 67 0.03 13.36 16.46
CA ARG A 67 -0.74 12.42 15.65
C ARG A 67 0.17 11.79 14.59
N PRO A 68 -0.27 10.74 13.88
CA PRO A 68 0.47 10.20 12.74
C PRO A 68 0.93 11.26 11.74
N ILE A 69 1.98 10.99 10.97
CA ILE A 69 2.48 11.89 9.92
C ILE A 69 1.34 12.33 9.01
N CYS A 70 0.55 11.36 8.54
CA CYS A 70 -0.74 11.60 7.91
C CYS A 70 -1.64 10.37 8.03
N SER A 71 -2.94 10.59 7.88
CA SER A 71 -3.99 9.57 7.85
C SER A 71 -4.82 9.72 6.59
N LEU A 72 -4.93 8.64 5.82
CA LEU A 72 -5.57 8.62 4.51
C LEU A 72 -6.72 7.61 4.49
N LEU A 73 -7.87 7.99 3.94
CA LEU A 73 -8.94 7.08 3.58
C LEU A 73 -9.02 6.96 2.07
N LEU A 74 -8.79 5.76 1.55
CA LEU A 74 -8.83 5.44 0.13
C LEU A 74 -10.13 4.69 -0.17
N LEU A 75 -11.04 5.35 -0.87
CA LEU A 75 -12.34 4.83 -1.26
C LEU A 75 -12.34 4.41 -2.73
N GLY A 76 -13.14 3.45 -3.09
CA GLY A 76 -13.36 3.09 -4.49
C GLY A 76 -13.48 1.59 -4.72
N PRO A 77 -13.80 1.16 -5.94
CA PRO A 77 -13.98 -0.24 -6.30
C PRO A 77 -12.74 -1.09 -6.04
N THR A 78 -12.94 -2.39 -5.91
CA THR A 78 -11.83 -3.35 -5.77
C THR A 78 -10.93 -3.32 -7.01
N GLY A 79 -9.61 -3.43 -6.81
CA GLY A 79 -8.66 -3.51 -7.92
C GLY A 79 -8.25 -2.17 -8.53
N THR A 80 -8.64 -1.03 -7.96
CA THR A 80 -8.31 0.32 -8.48
C THR A 80 -6.94 0.86 -8.03
N GLY A 81 -6.17 0.09 -7.26
CA GLY A 81 -4.81 0.47 -6.86
C GLY A 81 -4.66 0.99 -5.42
N LYS A 82 -5.73 0.98 -4.59
CA LYS A 82 -5.68 1.48 -3.20
C LYS A 82 -4.56 0.84 -2.36
N THR A 83 -4.55 -0.49 -2.29
CA THR A 83 -3.53 -1.26 -1.55
C THR A 83 -2.15 -1.12 -2.20
N GLU A 84 -2.07 -0.98 -3.52
CA GLU A 84 -0.82 -0.77 -4.25
C GLU A 84 -0.20 0.59 -3.92
N LEU A 85 -1.02 1.65 -3.78
CA LEU A 85 -0.55 2.96 -3.31
C LEU A 85 0.08 2.86 -1.91
N ALA A 86 -0.56 2.13 -0.98
CA ALA A 86 -0.02 1.92 0.37
C ALA A 86 1.34 1.19 0.33
N LYS A 87 1.47 0.16 -0.49
CA LYS A 87 2.74 -0.57 -0.69
C LYS A 87 3.82 0.32 -1.27
N ALA A 88 3.51 1.09 -2.32
CA ALA A 88 4.46 2.00 -2.94
C ALA A 88 4.94 3.08 -1.96
N MET A 89 4.05 3.62 -1.14
CA MET A 89 4.43 4.55 -0.06
C MET A 89 5.34 3.88 0.98
N ALA A 90 5.02 2.66 1.41
CA ALA A 90 5.84 1.94 2.39
C ALA A 90 7.25 1.66 1.86
N GLU A 91 7.36 1.22 0.60
CA GLU A 91 8.65 0.95 -0.05
C GLU A 91 9.52 2.21 -0.13
N TYR A 92 8.97 3.33 -0.62
CA TYR A 92 9.73 4.56 -0.78
C TYR A 92 10.14 5.20 0.57
N LEU A 93 9.21 5.28 1.51
CA LEU A 93 9.38 6.05 2.74
C LEU A 93 10.11 5.27 3.83
N PHE A 94 9.92 3.97 3.88
CA PHE A 94 10.43 3.10 4.94
C PHE A 94 11.39 2.03 4.44
N GLY A 95 11.62 1.95 3.11
CA GLY A 95 12.62 1.09 2.49
C GLY A 95 12.13 -0.27 2.02
N SER A 96 10.97 -0.74 2.48
CA SER A 96 10.41 -2.03 2.06
C SER A 96 8.90 -2.09 2.24
N GLU A 97 8.21 -2.77 1.33
CA GLU A 97 6.81 -3.15 1.52
C GLU A 97 6.60 -4.03 2.78
N LYS A 98 7.64 -4.76 3.21
CA LYS A 98 7.62 -5.61 4.43
C LYS A 98 7.56 -4.79 5.72
N ASP A 99 7.91 -3.50 5.66
CA ASP A 99 7.79 -2.59 6.80
C ASP A 99 6.37 -2.03 6.96
N MET A 100 5.46 -2.43 6.11
CA MET A 100 4.03 -2.15 6.23
C MET A 100 3.36 -3.17 7.16
N LEU A 101 2.65 -2.67 8.16
CA LEU A 101 1.72 -3.49 8.95
C LEU A 101 0.35 -3.48 8.27
N ARG A 102 -0.08 -4.62 7.75
CA ARG A 102 -1.37 -4.77 7.08
C ARG A 102 -2.33 -5.58 7.92
N PHE A 103 -3.52 -5.05 8.13
CA PHE A 103 -4.63 -5.71 8.79
C PHE A 103 -5.81 -5.81 7.82
N ASP A 104 -6.19 -7.04 7.49
CA ASP A 104 -7.45 -7.30 6.80
C ASP A 104 -8.57 -7.19 7.85
N CYS A 105 -9.40 -6.17 7.72
CA CYS A 105 -10.44 -5.88 8.68
C CYS A 105 -11.59 -6.90 8.67
N SER A 106 -11.69 -7.76 7.65
CA SER A 106 -12.61 -8.90 7.66
C SER A 106 -12.27 -9.90 8.77
N GLU A 107 -10.99 -10.03 9.13
CA GLU A 107 -10.50 -10.85 10.23
C GLU A 107 -10.68 -10.20 11.62
N LEU A 108 -11.05 -8.93 11.65
CA LEU A 108 -11.29 -8.12 12.83
C LEU A 108 -12.80 -7.90 13.09
N SER A 109 -13.65 -8.80 12.62
CA SER A 109 -15.12 -8.68 12.67
C SER A 109 -15.73 -9.04 14.02
N SER A 110 -14.99 -9.70 14.94
CA SER A 110 -15.47 -10.01 16.29
C SER A 110 -14.78 -9.15 17.34
N PRO A 111 -15.44 -8.84 18.49
CA PRO A 111 -14.90 -7.95 19.52
C PRO A 111 -13.59 -8.49 20.13
N ASP A 112 -13.55 -9.78 20.45
CA ASP A 112 -12.40 -10.41 21.10
C ASP A 112 -11.19 -10.45 20.15
N MET A 113 -11.41 -10.81 18.88
CA MET A 113 -10.36 -10.84 17.86
C MET A 113 -9.84 -9.43 17.55
N ALA A 114 -10.73 -8.44 17.45
CA ALA A 114 -10.35 -7.08 17.14
C ALA A 114 -9.39 -6.49 18.17
N LYS A 115 -9.73 -6.58 19.46
CA LYS A 115 -8.94 -6.00 20.53
C LYS A 115 -7.67 -6.80 20.80
N SER A 116 -7.78 -8.13 21.01
CA SER A 116 -6.65 -8.98 21.36
C SER A 116 -5.61 -9.02 20.24
N ARG A 117 -6.03 -9.06 18.98
CA ARG A 117 -5.11 -9.09 17.85
C ARG A 117 -4.36 -7.77 17.67
N LEU A 118 -5.02 -6.62 17.82
CA LEU A 118 -4.38 -5.32 17.62
C LEU A 118 -3.53 -4.88 18.81
N THR A 119 -4.08 -4.99 20.04
CA THR A 119 -3.45 -4.44 21.25
C THR A 119 -3.02 -5.50 22.27
N GLY A 120 -3.16 -6.78 21.93
CA GLY A 120 -2.84 -7.88 22.83
C GLY A 120 -3.97 -8.20 23.84
N SER A 121 -3.84 -9.36 24.50
CA SER A 121 -4.71 -9.79 25.58
C SER A 121 -4.19 -9.29 26.93
N SER A 122 -5.07 -9.03 27.88
CA SER A 122 -4.69 -8.62 29.23
C SER A 122 -3.80 -9.69 29.90
N ALA A 123 -2.90 -9.26 30.79
CA ALA A 123 -2.02 -10.16 31.53
C ALA A 123 -2.84 -11.24 32.26
N GLY A 124 -2.37 -12.49 32.18
CA GLY A 124 -3.02 -13.66 32.80
C GLY A 124 -3.97 -14.43 31.88
N PHE A 125 -4.29 -13.94 30.69
CA PHE A 125 -5.01 -14.72 29.69
C PHE A 125 -4.05 -15.58 28.85
N LYS A 126 -4.55 -16.73 28.35
CA LYS A 126 -3.84 -17.56 27.36
C LYS A 126 -3.48 -16.66 26.16
N ASP A 127 -2.23 -16.73 25.68
CA ASP A 127 -1.69 -15.90 24.60
C ASP A 127 -1.37 -14.42 24.95
N SER A 128 -1.45 -14.00 26.22
CA SER A 128 -1.00 -12.64 26.62
C SER A 128 0.48 -12.36 26.31
N GLU A 129 1.32 -13.42 26.30
CA GLU A 129 2.74 -13.30 25.94
C GLU A 129 2.99 -12.92 24.47
N SER A 130 2.06 -13.28 23.58
CA SER A 130 2.16 -12.96 22.15
C SER A 130 2.07 -11.46 21.87
N GLY A 131 1.30 -10.71 22.69
CA GLY A 131 1.02 -9.28 22.58
C GLY A 131 0.28 -8.89 21.30
N GLY A 132 0.07 -7.59 21.13
CA GLY A 132 -0.67 -7.06 19.98
C GLY A 132 0.14 -7.06 18.70
N GLN A 133 -0.46 -7.53 17.63
CA GLN A 133 0.17 -7.54 16.30
C GLN A 133 0.37 -6.11 15.74
N LEU A 134 -0.36 -5.12 16.26
CA LEU A 134 -0.18 -3.72 15.93
C LEU A 134 0.79 -3.04 16.91
N THR A 135 0.54 -3.14 18.20
CA THR A 135 1.29 -2.38 19.21
C THR A 135 2.73 -2.83 19.37
N ARG A 136 3.01 -4.14 19.38
CA ARG A 136 4.39 -4.65 19.52
C ARG A 136 5.33 -4.24 18.39
N PRO A 137 4.99 -4.44 17.11
CA PRO A 137 5.85 -3.96 16.02
C PRO A 137 6.06 -2.44 16.04
N MET A 138 5.05 -1.68 16.44
CA MET A 138 5.16 -0.22 16.56
C MET A 138 6.06 0.22 17.72
N MET A 139 6.06 -0.49 18.84
CA MET A 139 7.00 -0.25 19.94
C MET A 139 8.45 -0.57 19.54
N ALA A 140 8.65 -1.58 18.66
CA ALA A 140 9.98 -1.95 18.16
C ALA A 140 10.48 -0.95 17.11
N ASN A 141 9.61 -0.49 16.21
CA ASN A 141 9.92 0.51 15.19
C ASN A 141 8.68 1.34 14.87
N PRO A 142 8.58 2.60 15.33
CA PRO A 142 7.43 3.47 15.08
C PRO A 142 7.37 4.02 13.64
N ARG A 143 8.48 3.91 12.87
CA ARG A 143 8.58 4.39 11.50
C ARG A 143 8.05 3.33 10.53
N ARG A 144 6.72 3.29 10.35
CA ARG A 144 6.03 2.30 9.51
C ARG A 144 4.79 2.88 8.86
N LEU A 145 4.34 2.22 7.80
CA LEU A 145 3.00 2.40 7.29
C LEU A 145 2.09 1.34 7.91
N VAL A 146 0.95 1.77 8.43
CA VAL A 146 -0.11 0.90 8.95
C VAL A 146 -1.30 0.97 8.01
N LEU A 147 -1.68 -0.17 7.44
CA LEU A 147 -2.81 -0.32 6.52
C LEU A 147 -3.93 -1.13 7.17
N PHE A 148 -5.08 -0.51 7.30
CA PHE A 148 -6.35 -1.19 7.61
C PHE A 148 -7.13 -1.38 6.30
N ASP A 149 -7.14 -2.61 5.80
CA ASP A 149 -7.75 -2.94 4.50
C ASP A 149 -9.20 -3.37 4.71
N GLU A 150 -10.13 -2.83 3.90
CA GLU A 150 -11.59 -3.05 3.98
C GLU A 150 -12.16 -2.73 5.37
N VAL A 151 -11.84 -1.53 5.86
CA VAL A 151 -12.12 -1.10 7.24
C VAL A 151 -13.62 -1.13 7.59
N GLU A 152 -14.51 -1.06 6.63
CA GLU A 152 -15.96 -1.22 6.81
C GLU A 152 -16.37 -2.59 7.35
N LYS A 153 -15.53 -3.61 7.23
CA LYS A 153 -15.78 -4.97 7.73
C LYS A 153 -15.38 -5.15 9.20
N ALA A 154 -14.66 -4.16 9.74
CA ALA A 154 -14.17 -4.22 11.11
C ALA A 154 -15.30 -4.14 12.14
N HIS A 155 -15.10 -4.82 13.27
CA HIS A 155 -15.96 -4.63 14.45
C HIS A 155 -15.87 -3.17 14.95
N PRO A 156 -16.95 -2.58 15.48
CA PRO A 156 -16.97 -1.20 16.01
C PRO A 156 -15.84 -0.86 16.99
N LEU A 157 -15.33 -1.82 17.77
CA LEU A 157 -14.18 -1.62 18.65
C LEU A 157 -12.89 -1.24 17.92
N VAL A 158 -12.72 -1.64 16.66
CA VAL A 158 -11.57 -1.20 15.84
C VAL A 158 -11.64 0.30 15.60
N PHE A 159 -12.82 0.85 15.37
CA PHE A 159 -13.01 2.29 15.21
C PHE A 159 -12.71 3.06 16.51
N ASP A 160 -12.98 2.49 17.67
CA ASP A 160 -12.61 3.11 18.97
C ASP A 160 -11.08 3.16 19.13
N LEU A 161 -10.35 2.10 18.72
CA LEU A 161 -8.89 2.10 18.68
C LEU A 161 -8.35 3.10 17.65
N LEU A 162 -8.97 3.18 16.46
CA LEU A 162 -8.61 4.16 15.43
C LEU A 162 -8.83 5.59 15.92
N LEU A 163 -9.88 5.88 16.68
CA LEU A 163 -10.10 7.20 17.28
C LEU A 163 -8.93 7.58 18.18
N GLN A 164 -8.45 6.69 19.03
CA GLN A 164 -7.29 6.94 19.87
C GLN A 164 -6.02 7.10 19.06
N LEU A 165 -5.76 6.19 18.12
CA LEU A 165 -4.56 6.21 17.27
C LEU A 165 -4.48 7.49 16.44
N LEU A 166 -5.56 7.85 15.73
CA LEU A 166 -5.61 9.02 14.85
C LEU A 166 -5.68 10.35 15.61
N GLY A 167 -6.19 10.35 16.84
CA GLY A 167 -6.32 11.53 17.69
C GLY A 167 -5.07 11.82 18.51
N ASP A 168 -4.58 10.80 19.22
CA ASP A 168 -3.53 10.93 20.22
C ASP A 168 -2.19 10.35 19.75
N GLY A 169 -2.12 9.77 18.56
CA GLY A 169 -0.90 9.16 18.01
C GLY A 169 -0.34 8.00 18.83
N ARG A 170 -1.17 7.33 19.64
CA ARG A 170 -0.71 6.28 20.56
C ARG A 170 -1.78 5.24 20.84
N LEU A 171 -1.33 4.02 21.15
CA LEU A 171 -2.16 2.94 21.67
C LEU A 171 -1.46 2.23 22.83
N THR A 172 -2.23 1.74 23.80
CA THR A 172 -1.68 0.97 24.92
C THR A 172 -1.74 -0.52 24.62
N GLU A 173 -0.60 -1.19 24.73
CA GLU A 173 -0.48 -2.64 24.72
C GLU A 173 -1.12 -3.24 25.99
N GLN A 174 -2.11 -4.12 25.82
CA GLN A 174 -2.90 -4.62 26.96
C GLN A 174 -2.12 -5.59 27.85
N SER A 175 -1.16 -6.33 27.28
CA SER A 175 -0.39 -7.32 28.04
C SER A 175 0.66 -6.70 28.96
N THR A 176 1.23 -5.57 28.57
CA THR A 176 2.36 -4.93 29.27
C THR A 176 2.05 -3.57 29.86
N GLY A 177 0.91 -2.96 29.48
CA GLY A 177 0.56 -1.59 29.85
C GLY A 177 1.45 -0.52 29.16
N ARG A 178 2.36 -0.93 28.26
CA ARG A 178 3.23 -0.02 27.55
C ARG A 178 2.51 0.68 26.41
N THR A 179 2.92 1.91 26.10
CA THR A 179 2.35 2.71 25.01
C THR A 179 3.17 2.57 23.75
N ALA A 180 2.52 2.24 22.63
CA ALA A 180 3.07 2.28 21.29
C ALA A 180 2.87 3.68 20.69
N ASP A 181 3.92 4.25 20.11
CA ASP A 181 3.94 5.56 19.48
C ASP A 181 3.68 5.43 17.97
N PHE A 182 2.73 6.22 17.45
CA PHE A 182 2.36 6.27 16.03
C PHE A 182 2.68 7.63 15.38
N THR A 183 3.31 8.56 16.10
CA THR A 183 3.58 9.92 15.58
C THR A 183 4.57 9.93 14.41
N GLN A 184 5.31 8.84 14.21
CA GLN A 184 6.23 8.65 13.09
C GLN A 184 5.68 7.72 12.00
N SER A 185 4.42 7.34 12.09
CA SER A 185 3.77 6.43 11.13
C SER A 185 2.85 7.16 10.16
N ILE A 186 2.55 6.48 9.05
CA ILE A 186 1.46 6.83 8.14
C ILE A 186 0.36 5.80 8.32
N VAL A 187 -0.87 6.27 8.45
CA VAL A 187 -2.04 5.39 8.59
C VAL A 187 -2.89 5.47 7.35
N VAL A 188 -3.15 4.33 6.74
CA VAL A 188 -3.98 4.20 5.54
C VAL A 188 -5.15 3.30 5.85
N LEU A 189 -6.34 3.78 5.56
CA LEU A 189 -7.59 3.03 5.60
C LEU A 189 -8.05 2.81 4.16
N THR A 190 -8.44 1.59 3.79
CA THR A 190 -9.13 1.37 2.51
C THR A 190 -10.56 0.96 2.75
N SER A 191 -11.45 1.33 1.82
CA SER A 191 -12.84 0.89 1.85
C SER A 191 -13.38 0.73 0.44
N ASN A 192 -14.21 -0.30 0.26
CA ASN A 192 -15.02 -0.53 -0.91
C ASN A 192 -16.50 -0.19 -0.64
N ALA A 193 -16.84 0.17 0.60
CA ALA A 193 -18.20 0.49 0.98
C ALA A 193 -18.71 1.67 0.18
N ILE A 194 -19.97 1.57 -0.24
CA ILE A 194 -20.70 2.61 -0.96
C ILE A 194 -19.99 3.20 -2.19
N ALA A 195 -18.95 2.51 -2.73
CA ALA A 195 -18.18 3.02 -3.85
C ALA A 195 -19.05 3.41 -5.05
N ASP A 196 -20.04 2.57 -5.39
CA ASP A 196 -20.97 2.85 -6.49
C ASP A 196 -21.92 4.02 -6.18
N GLN A 197 -22.34 4.18 -4.93
CA GLN A 197 -23.19 5.28 -4.49
C GLN A 197 -22.42 6.60 -4.53
N VAL A 198 -21.18 6.57 -4.04
CA VAL A 198 -20.26 7.72 -4.08
C VAL A 198 -19.97 8.10 -5.53
N ALA A 199 -19.64 7.14 -6.40
CA ALA A 199 -19.37 7.41 -7.81
C ALA A 199 -20.54 8.12 -8.49
N LYS A 200 -21.77 7.65 -8.27
CA LYS A 200 -23.00 8.30 -8.79
C LYS A 200 -23.26 9.68 -8.20
N ALA A 201 -23.04 9.85 -6.91
CA ALA A 201 -23.31 11.11 -6.22
C ALA A 201 -22.34 12.23 -6.62
N VAL A 202 -21.11 11.89 -7.03
CA VAL A 202 -20.09 12.86 -7.45
C VAL A 202 -19.99 12.99 -8.97
N GLU A 203 -20.82 12.29 -9.72
CA GLU A 203 -20.86 12.37 -11.18
C GLU A 203 -21.17 13.80 -11.61
N GLY A 204 -20.30 14.39 -12.46
CA GLY A 204 -20.42 15.78 -12.92
C GLY A 204 -19.99 16.84 -11.92
N MET A 205 -19.43 16.46 -10.76
CA MET A 205 -18.82 17.41 -9.83
C MET A 205 -17.33 17.59 -10.14
N ASP A 206 -16.89 18.84 -10.26
CA ASP A 206 -15.48 19.19 -10.51
C ASP A 206 -14.78 19.75 -9.26
N ASP A 207 -15.54 20.37 -8.34
CA ASP A 207 -14.97 20.92 -7.11
C ASP A 207 -14.66 19.83 -6.09
N TYR A 208 -13.40 19.72 -5.72
CA TYR A 208 -12.93 18.73 -4.73
C TYR A 208 -13.62 18.87 -3.38
N ARG A 209 -13.98 20.10 -2.96
CA ARG A 209 -14.62 20.32 -1.65
C ARG A 209 -16.05 19.82 -1.65
N GLU A 210 -16.76 20.02 -2.77
CA GLU A 210 -18.12 19.51 -2.95
C GLU A 210 -18.13 17.99 -2.98
N ILE A 211 -17.20 17.39 -3.75
CA ILE A 211 -16.99 15.94 -3.78
C ILE A 211 -16.71 15.39 -2.37
N LEU A 212 -15.79 16.01 -1.64
CA LEU A 212 -15.44 15.57 -0.30
C LEU A 212 -16.61 15.65 0.68
N ASN A 213 -17.41 16.72 0.60
CA ASN A 213 -18.60 16.89 1.44
C ASN A 213 -19.66 15.82 1.11
N ALA A 214 -19.95 15.59 -0.17
CA ALA A 214 -20.87 14.54 -0.60
C ALA A 214 -20.43 13.16 -0.11
N VAL A 215 -19.15 12.84 -0.27
CA VAL A 215 -18.56 11.58 0.22
C VAL A 215 -18.69 11.44 1.74
N LYS A 216 -18.34 12.47 2.51
CA LYS A 216 -18.47 12.46 3.97
C LYS A 216 -19.91 12.26 4.44
N THR A 217 -20.85 12.92 3.79
CA THR A 217 -22.29 12.79 4.08
C THR A 217 -22.74 11.35 3.84
N LEU A 218 -22.46 10.79 2.68
CA LEU A 218 -22.84 9.42 2.32
C LEU A 218 -22.20 8.37 3.28
N LEU A 219 -20.93 8.53 3.62
CA LEU A 219 -20.26 7.64 4.57
C LEU A 219 -20.89 7.70 5.96
N SER A 220 -21.29 8.87 6.40
CA SER A 220 -21.96 9.07 7.68
C SER A 220 -23.39 8.50 7.67
N GLU A 221 -24.17 8.77 6.62
CA GLU A 221 -25.54 8.29 6.45
C GLU A 221 -25.61 6.77 6.28
N SER A 222 -24.63 6.16 5.63
CA SER A 222 -24.53 4.70 5.49
C SER A 222 -24.26 3.98 6.82
N GLY A 223 -23.90 4.71 7.88
CA GLY A 223 -23.48 4.13 9.17
C GLY A 223 -22.12 3.41 9.10
N THR A 224 -21.44 3.46 7.95
CA THR A 224 -20.14 2.77 7.76
C THR A 224 -19.03 3.44 8.55
N PHE A 225 -19.04 4.77 8.59
CA PHE A 225 -18.04 5.54 9.33
C PHE A 225 -18.70 6.51 10.30
N ARG A 226 -18.21 6.52 11.52
CA ARG A 226 -18.65 7.50 12.53
C ARG A 226 -18.09 8.89 12.16
N PRO A 227 -18.86 9.97 12.33
CA PRO A 227 -18.41 11.34 12.03
C PRO A 227 -17.08 11.71 12.73
N GLU A 228 -16.86 11.18 13.94
CA GLU A 228 -15.65 11.43 14.74
C GLU A 228 -14.39 10.89 14.07
N ILE A 229 -14.47 9.72 13.42
CA ILE A 229 -13.38 9.15 12.62
C ILE A 229 -13.10 10.02 11.42
N MET A 230 -14.15 10.41 10.69
CA MET A 230 -14.03 11.27 9.51
C MET A 230 -13.38 12.62 9.84
N GLY A 231 -13.60 13.15 11.05
CA GLY A 231 -12.97 14.37 11.55
C GLY A 231 -11.46 14.22 11.85
N ARG A 232 -10.95 13.00 11.99
CA ARG A 232 -9.53 12.72 12.30
C ARG A 232 -8.72 12.25 11.11
N ILE A 233 -9.37 11.93 9.99
CA ILE A 233 -8.71 11.58 8.73
C ILE A 233 -8.28 12.87 8.02
N ASP A 234 -7.00 12.96 7.66
CA ASP A 234 -6.45 14.15 7.02
C ASP A 234 -6.94 14.31 5.58
N LYS A 235 -7.02 13.19 4.84
CA LYS A 235 -7.48 13.20 3.43
C LYS A 235 -8.30 11.97 3.08
N VAL A 236 -9.30 12.21 2.25
CA VAL A 236 -10.14 11.16 1.64
C VAL A 236 -9.93 11.21 0.13
N TYR A 237 -9.58 10.08 -0.46
CA TYR A 237 -9.37 9.95 -1.90
C TYR A 237 -10.34 8.96 -2.53
N LEU A 238 -10.97 9.38 -3.63
CA LEU A 238 -11.88 8.53 -4.40
C LEU A 238 -11.15 7.97 -5.62
N PHE A 239 -10.85 6.68 -5.57
CA PHE A 239 -10.26 5.94 -6.67
C PHE A 239 -11.32 5.64 -7.73
N LYS A 240 -11.02 6.02 -8.95
CA LYS A 240 -11.90 5.77 -10.10
C LYS A 240 -11.70 4.34 -10.65
N PRO A 241 -12.72 3.73 -11.24
CA PRO A 241 -12.55 2.51 -12.02
C PRO A 241 -11.44 2.67 -13.07
N LEU A 242 -10.75 1.58 -13.37
CA LEU A 242 -9.66 1.56 -14.33
C LEU A 242 -10.20 1.02 -15.66
N GLU A 243 -10.02 1.77 -16.74
CA GLU A 243 -10.59 1.47 -18.04
C GLU A 243 -9.60 1.75 -19.20
N GLY A 244 -9.86 1.16 -20.34
CA GLY A 244 -9.16 1.45 -21.58
C GLY A 244 -7.65 1.19 -21.51
N MET A 245 -6.84 2.14 -21.99
CA MET A 245 -5.38 2.05 -22.07
C MET A 245 -4.70 1.88 -20.71
N ILE A 246 -5.31 2.38 -19.64
CA ILE A 246 -4.77 2.22 -18.27
C ILE A 246 -4.70 0.75 -17.88
N VAL A 247 -5.71 -0.04 -18.25
CA VAL A 247 -5.71 -1.49 -17.99
C VAL A 247 -4.60 -2.19 -18.80
N ALA A 248 -4.31 -1.71 -20.02
CA ALA A 248 -3.18 -2.21 -20.81
C ALA A 248 -1.83 -1.94 -20.16
N GLU A 249 -1.62 -0.73 -19.63
CA GLU A 249 -0.40 -0.40 -18.87
C GLU A 249 -0.25 -1.29 -17.62
N ILE A 250 -1.33 -1.53 -16.92
CA ILE A 250 -1.33 -2.42 -15.76
C ILE A 250 -1.04 -3.86 -16.18
N ALA A 251 -1.60 -4.32 -17.30
CA ALA A 251 -1.28 -5.65 -17.85
C ALA A 251 0.22 -5.80 -18.12
N LEU A 252 0.86 -4.80 -18.74
CA LEU A 252 2.31 -4.79 -18.97
C LEU A 252 3.12 -4.85 -17.67
N LEU A 253 2.74 -4.07 -16.64
CA LEU A 253 3.38 -4.12 -15.33
C LEU A 253 3.25 -5.50 -14.68
N LYS A 254 2.08 -6.13 -14.80
CA LYS A 254 1.82 -7.48 -14.26
C LYS A 254 2.60 -8.56 -15.00
N ILE A 255 2.67 -8.50 -16.34
CA ILE A 255 3.50 -9.40 -17.15
C ILE A 255 4.98 -9.25 -16.78
N SER A 256 5.46 -8.02 -16.64
CA SER A 256 6.85 -7.74 -16.24
C SER A 256 7.16 -8.27 -14.84
N ARG A 257 6.19 -8.18 -13.91
CA ARG A 257 6.33 -8.73 -12.56
C ARG A 257 6.35 -10.26 -12.59
N LEU A 258 5.41 -10.87 -13.32
CA LEU A 258 5.34 -12.32 -13.48
C LEU A 258 6.67 -12.86 -14.05
N ALA A 259 7.21 -12.26 -15.10
CA ALA A 259 8.48 -12.70 -15.67
C ALA A 259 9.64 -12.58 -14.67
N ARG A 260 9.67 -11.51 -13.85
CA ARG A 260 10.68 -11.36 -12.78
C ARG A 260 10.61 -12.48 -11.73
N GLU A 261 9.43 -13.00 -11.43
CA GLU A 261 9.26 -14.13 -10.51
C GLU A 261 9.94 -15.42 -11.06
N TYR A 262 10.07 -15.53 -12.39
CA TYR A 262 10.83 -16.58 -13.07
C TYR A 262 12.29 -16.22 -13.35
N GLY A 263 12.76 -15.04 -12.89
CA GLY A 263 14.15 -14.56 -13.08
C GLY A 263 14.40 -13.94 -14.45
N MET A 264 13.36 -13.44 -15.13
CA MET A 264 13.45 -12.88 -16.48
C MET A 264 12.99 -11.44 -16.56
N THR A 265 13.50 -10.72 -17.57
CA THR A 265 13.06 -9.37 -17.95
C THR A 265 12.27 -9.46 -19.26
N VAL A 266 11.16 -8.74 -19.35
CA VAL A 266 10.35 -8.62 -20.57
C VAL A 266 10.81 -7.38 -21.32
N ASP A 267 11.26 -7.55 -22.55
CA ASP A 267 11.68 -6.45 -23.42
C ASP A 267 10.54 -5.99 -24.35
N PHE A 268 9.65 -6.90 -24.74
CA PHE A 268 8.54 -6.60 -25.63
C PHE A 268 7.35 -7.54 -25.42
N VAL A 269 6.15 -6.98 -25.53
CA VAL A 269 4.89 -7.72 -25.62
C VAL A 269 4.10 -7.19 -26.82
N ALA A 270 3.73 -8.09 -27.72
CA ALA A 270 2.98 -7.69 -28.92
C ALA A 270 1.61 -7.10 -28.52
N PRO A 271 1.18 -5.97 -29.14
CA PRO A 271 -0.08 -5.30 -28.82
C PRO A 271 -1.31 -6.21 -28.92
N GLU A 272 -1.31 -7.16 -29.83
CA GLU A 272 -2.41 -8.10 -30.06
C GLU A 272 -2.63 -9.01 -28.82
N LEU A 273 -1.56 -9.36 -28.11
CA LEU A 273 -1.64 -10.17 -26.89
C LEU A 273 -2.22 -9.37 -25.72
N LEU A 274 -1.88 -8.08 -25.64
CA LEU A 274 -2.48 -7.19 -24.66
C LEU A 274 -3.97 -6.99 -24.94
N LEU A 275 -4.34 -6.77 -26.22
CA LEU A 275 -5.73 -6.63 -26.60
C LEU A 275 -6.52 -7.89 -26.25
N GLN A 276 -5.98 -9.07 -26.55
CA GLN A 276 -6.61 -10.35 -26.19
C GLN A 276 -6.83 -10.50 -24.69
N ALA A 277 -5.85 -10.10 -23.86
CA ALA A 277 -5.96 -10.13 -22.40
C ALA A 277 -7.02 -9.15 -21.90
N LEU A 278 -7.09 -7.94 -22.50
CA LEU A 278 -8.12 -6.94 -22.18
C LEU A 278 -9.51 -7.43 -22.53
N GLU A 279 -9.71 -8.02 -23.72
CA GLU A 279 -11.00 -8.58 -24.14
C GLU A 279 -11.44 -9.74 -23.23
N ALA A 280 -10.50 -10.61 -22.83
CA ALA A 280 -10.78 -11.67 -21.89
C ALA A 280 -11.20 -11.10 -20.52
N ASN A 281 -10.52 -10.06 -20.04
CA ASN A 281 -10.86 -9.37 -18.78
C ASN A 281 -12.23 -8.69 -18.86
N LEU A 282 -12.60 -8.06 -19.97
CA LEU A 282 -13.90 -7.43 -20.15
C LEU A 282 -15.07 -8.42 -20.08
N LYS A 283 -14.89 -9.64 -20.57
CA LYS A 283 -15.89 -10.72 -20.48
C LYS A 283 -16.18 -11.15 -19.04
N VAL A 284 -15.24 -10.92 -18.13
CA VAL A 284 -15.31 -11.31 -16.72
C VAL A 284 -15.36 -10.07 -15.80
N SER A 285 -15.76 -8.92 -16.33
CA SER A 285 -15.60 -7.57 -15.76
C SER A 285 -16.12 -7.34 -14.33
N ARG A 286 -16.91 -8.27 -13.77
CA ARG A 286 -17.39 -8.19 -12.38
C ARG A 286 -16.27 -8.33 -11.32
N PHE A 287 -15.07 -8.81 -11.70
CA PHE A 287 -14.00 -9.16 -10.76
C PHE A 287 -12.78 -8.24 -10.83
N GLY A 288 -12.78 -7.23 -11.73
CA GLY A 288 -11.74 -6.20 -11.81
C GLY A 288 -10.35 -6.74 -12.17
N ILE A 289 -9.30 -6.01 -11.78
CA ILE A 289 -7.88 -6.30 -12.11
C ILE A 289 -7.34 -7.61 -11.47
N ARG A 290 -7.97 -8.15 -10.44
CA ARG A 290 -7.56 -9.45 -9.88
C ARG A 290 -7.75 -10.58 -10.90
N GLU A 291 -8.82 -10.53 -11.68
CA GLU A 291 -9.05 -11.50 -12.73
C GLU A 291 -8.05 -11.35 -13.89
N LEU A 292 -7.64 -10.12 -14.19
CA LEU A 292 -6.58 -9.88 -15.16
C LEU A 292 -5.27 -10.61 -14.77
N GLU A 293 -4.89 -10.62 -13.50
CA GLU A 293 -3.70 -11.37 -13.05
C GLU A 293 -3.80 -12.86 -13.37
N ARG A 294 -4.96 -13.47 -13.15
CA ARG A 294 -5.19 -14.87 -13.46
C ARG A 294 -5.11 -15.13 -14.96
N ILE A 295 -5.76 -14.28 -15.76
CA ILE A 295 -5.72 -14.38 -17.23
C ILE A 295 -4.30 -14.28 -17.74
N LEU A 296 -3.52 -13.31 -17.22
CA LEU A 296 -2.12 -13.13 -17.62
C LEU A 296 -1.25 -14.32 -17.19
N PHE A 297 -1.48 -14.87 -16.01
CA PHE A 297 -0.79 -16.09 -15.58
C PHE A 297 -1.08 -17.26 -16.53
N ASP A 298 -2.35 -17.51 -16.84
CA ASP A 298 -2.76 -18.59 -17.75
C ASP A 298 -2.18 -18.39 -19.17
N PHE A 299 -1.99 -17.14 -19.61
CA PHE A 299 -1.45 -16.84 -20.94
C PHE A 299 0.06 -16.99 -21.03
N PHE A 300 0.81 -16.64 -20.00
CA PHE A 300 2.26 -16.44 -20.10
C PHE A 300 3.11 -17.41 -19.26
N ALA A 301 2.55 -18.04 -18.22
CA ALA A 301 3.35 -18.81 -17.26
C ALA A 301 4.04 -20.03 -17.90
N GLU A 302 3.36 -20.78 -18.75
CA GLU A 302 3.91 -21.98 -19.39
C GLU A 302 5.12 -21.63 -20.28
N GLN A 303 5.01 -20.53 -21.04
CA GLN A 303 6.08 -20.03 -21.90
C GLN A 303 7.30 -19.53 -21.09
N LEU A 304 7.05 -18.89 -19.93
CA LEU A 304 8.11 -18.46 -19.04
C LEU A 304 8.85 -19.66 -18.43
N VAL A 305 8.15 -20.72 -18.04
CA VAL A 305 8.78 -21.95 -17.55
C VAL A 305 9.70 -22.54 -18.63
N ALA A 306 9.22 -22.66 -19.87
CA ALA A 306 10.02 -23.17 -20.98
C ALA A 306 11.29 -22.33 -21.28
N MET A 307 11.20 -21.01 -21.11
CA MET A 307 12.38 -20.11 -21.28
C MET A 307 13.35 -20.23 -20.11
N ARG A 308 12.86 -20.41 -18.89
CA ARG A 308 13.68 -20.64 -17.71
C ARG A 308 14.54 -21.90 -17.83
N GLU A 309 13.96 -23.00 -18.35
CA GLU A 309 14.68 -24.25 -18.61
C GLU A 309 15.84 -24.04 -19.60
N LYS A 310 15.67 -23.12 -20.57
CA LYS A 310 16.69 -22.71 -21.53
C LYS A 310 17.67 -21.65 -20.97
N LYS A 311 17.55 -21.26 -19.68
CA LYS A 311 18.38 -20.25 -19.00
C LYS A 311 18.34 -18.87 -19.69
N VAL A 312 17.23 -18.52 -20.32
CA VAL A 312 17.02 -17.22 -20.94
C VAL A 312 16.71 -16.19 -19.86
N THR A 313 17.30 -15.01 -19.95
CA THR A 313 17.11 -13.92 -18.98
C THR A 313 16.28 -12.75 -19.53
N HIS A 314 16.16 -12.64 -20.87
CA HIS A 314 15.41 -11.59 -21.55
C HIS A 314 14.46 -12.20 -22.57
N VAL A 315 13.21 -11.83 -22.51
CA VAL A 315 12.15 -12.43 -23.32
C VAL A 315 11.28 -11.41 -24.02
N SER A 316 10.79 -11.79 -25.18
CA SER A 316 9.75 -11.07 -25.93
C SER A 316 8.58 -11.99 -26.21
N PHE A 317 7.37 -11.46 -26.06
CA PHE A 317 6.14 -12.18 -26.35
C PHE A 317 5.53 -11.72 -27.68
N ARG A 318 5.25 -12.66 -28.56
CA ARG A 318 4.66 -12.43 -29.89
C ARG A 318 3.51 -13.40 -30.14
N ARG A 319 2.74 -13.12 -31.15
CA ARG A 319 1.73 -14.05 -31.65
C ARG A 319 2.34 -14.88 -32.76
N GLY A 320 2.31 -16.19 -32.65
CA GLY A 320 2.72 -17.13 -33.70
C GLY A 320 1.72 -17.21 -34.83
N ASP A 321 2.14 -17.79 -35.96
CA ASP A 321 1.29 -17.99 -37.16
C ASP A 321 0.07 -18.89 -36.87
N ASP A 322 0.16 -19.76 -35.89
CA ASP A 322 -0.94 -20.60 -35.40
C ASP A 322 -1.88 -19.87 -34.42
N GLY A 323 -1.64 -18.58 -34.18
CA GLY A 323 -2.42 -17.75 -33.26
C GLY A 323 -2.09 -17.92 -31.78
N LYS A 324 -1.14 -18.81 -31.44
CA LYS A 324 -0.69 -19.03 -30.05
C LYS A 324 0.31 -17.98 -29.61
N ILE A 325 0.47 -17.87 -28.28
CA ILE A 325 1.50 -17.01 -27.70
C ILE A 325 2.84 -17.70 -27.82
N VAL A 326 3.81 -17.01 -28.39
CA VAL A 326 5.19 -17.46 -28.53
C VAL A 326 6.07 -16.57 -27.68
N CYS A 327 6.90 -17.17 -26.83
CA CYS A 327 7.93 -16.50 -26.05
C CYS A 327 9.29 -16.81 -26.70
N GLU A 328 10.01 -15.75 -27.03
CA GLU A 328 11.32 -15.84 -27.69
C GLU A 328 12.38 -15.14 -26.86
N PRO A 329 13.65 -15.61 -26.91
CA PRO A 329 14.75 -14.85 -26.38
C PRO A 329 14.87 -13.50 -27.11
N SER A 330 15.00 -12.41 -26.37
CA SER A 330 15.22 -11.08 -26.98
C SER A 330 16.60 -11.01 -27.64
N PRO A 331 16.77 -10.22 -28.72
CA PRO A 331 18.07 -9.99 -29.34
C PRO A 331 19.06 -9.43 -28.30
N GLY A 332 20.10 -10.20 -27.95
CA GLY A 332 21.08 -9.85 -26.91
C GLY A 332 21.01 -10.67 -25.61
N ALA A 333 20.02 -11.53 -25.45
CA ALA A 333 19.72 -12.28 -24.24
C ALA A 333 20.48 -13.63 -24.08
N LEU A 334 21.28 -14.04 -25.04
CA LEU A 334 22.21 -15.15 -24.88
C LEU A 334 23.38 -14.67 -24.04
N GLY A 335 23.30 -14.93 -22.72
CA GLY A 335 24.33 -14.60 -21.77
C GLY A 335 25.70 -15.14 -22.20
N ARG A 336 26.71 -14.26 -22.09
CA ARG A 336 28.10 -14.64 -22.12
C ARG A 336 28.47 -15.55 -20.97
#